data_a4a72d0e01750fb027b1b4b098d3013a
#
_entry.id   a4a72d0e01750fb027b1b4b098d3013a
#
_cell.length_a   1.000
_cell.length_b   1.000
_cell.length_c   1.000
_cell.angle_alpha   90.00
_cell.angle_beta   90.00
_cell.angle_gamma   90.00
#
_symmetry.space_group_name_H-M   'P 1'
#
loop_
_entity.id
_entity.type
_entity.pdbx_description
1 polymer ?
#
loop_
_entity_poly.entity_id
_entity_poly.type
_entity_poly.pdbx_seq_one_letter_code
_entity_poly.pdbx_strand_id
1 'polypeptide(L)'
;DEVLAGKNLPVITFTPNTIAGQKVQYKNASGALSDKLPAADGVYTIVATSPETAEYAALKDENMKFTVSKANVLNYNVETAGQGTVTAKMGSTDMASGSEIINGQPAVFTIIANPGFLLNKIVVNGTAVSALPKGALNKDNTISYTYTTASLTASTTLSVGFAAKKTISVSVTGSSATKDEIVAGKNLPVIKFTPEIAGQAVRYRAADGSETST
;
A
#
# COMPACT_ATOMS: atom_id res chain seq x y z
N ASP A 1 -29.89 -3.14 2.52
CA ASP A 1 -28.58 -3.76 2.82
C ASP A 1 -27.67 -3.62 1.61
N GLU A 2 -26.41 -3.29 1.85
CA GLU A 2 -25.37 -3.21 0.83
C GLU A 2 -24.62 -4.54 0.78
N VAL A 3 -24.45 -5.11 -0.40
CA VAL A 3 -23.70 -6.35 -0.62
C VAL A 3 -22.62 -6.14 -1.66
N LEU A 4 -21.47 -6.79 -1.46
CA LEU A 4 -20.40 -6.78 -2.45
C LEU A 4 -20.75 -7.70 -3.62
N ALA A 5 -20.43 -7.28 -4.84
CA ALA A 5 -20.67 -8.04 -6.06
C ALA A 5 -20.17 -9.49 -5.92
N GLY A 6 -21.07 -10.45 -6.01
CA GLY A 6 -20.78 -11.88 -5.90
C GLY A 6 -20.53 -12.41 -4.50
N LYS A 7 -20.67 -11.60 -3.43
CA LYS A 7 -20.46 -12.02 -2.03
C LYS A 7 -21.66 -11.61 -1.15
N ASN A 8 -21.96 -12.45 -0.15
CA ASN A 8 -22.96 -12.16 0.89
C ASN A 8 -24.36 -11.76 0.36
N LEU A 9 -24.75 -12.33 -0.77
CA LEU A 9 -26.09 -12.09 -1.31
C LEU A 9 -27.15 -12.70 -0.39
N PRO A 10 -28.36 -12.08 -0.31
CA PRO A 10 -29.44 -12.62 0.47
C PRO A 10 -29.80 -14.04 0.03
N VAL A 11 -29.91 -14.96 0.97
CA VAL A 11 -30.40 -16.33 0.72
C VAL A 11 -31.91 -16.28 0.77
N ILE A 12 -32.59 -16.64 -0.31
CA ILE A 12 -34.05 -16.70 -0.40
C ILE A 12 -34.49 -18.14 -0.21
N THR A 13 -35.36 -18.35 0.76
CA THR A 13 -35.91 -19.68 1.08
C THR A 13 -37.43 -19.65 0.88
N PHE A 14 -37.96 -20.60 0.15
CA PHE A 14 -39.40 -20.82 0.04
C PHE A 14 -39.86 -21.79 1.13
N THR A 15 -41.08 -21.55 1.64
CA THR A 15 -41.75 -22.49 2.54
C THR A 15 -43.21 -22.70 2.08
N PRO A 16 -43.57 -23.87 1.58
CA PRO A 16 -42.68 -25.03 1.34
C PRO A 16 -41.72 -24.84 0.17
N ASN A 17 -40.60 -25.54 0.19
CA ASN A 17 -39.59 -25.51 -0.88
C ASN A 17 -39.73 -26.65 -1.90
N THR A 18 -40.85 -27.36 -1.83
CA THR A 18 -41.13 -28.57 -2.64
C THR A 18 -41.98 -28.29 -3.88
N ILE A 19 -42.45 -27.04 -4.07
CA ILE A 19 -43.31 -26.69 -5.19
C ILE A 19 -42.43 -26.53 -6.45
N ALA A 20 -42.68 -27.35 -7.47
CA ALA A 20 -41.98 -27.24 -8.76
C ALA A 20 -42.28 -25.88 -9.43
N GLY A 21 -41.23 -25.26 -9.98
CA GLY A 21 -41.37 -23.97 -10.65
C GLY A 21 -41.18 -22.75 -9.77
N GLN A 22 -40.86 -22.91 -8.47
CA GLN A 22 -40.37 -21.81 -7.63
C GLN A 22 -39.11 -21.19 -8.23
N LYS A 23 -39.04 -19.86 -8.27
CA LYS A 23 -37.98 -19.14 -8.97
C LYS A 23 -37.61 -17.87 -8.24
N VAL A 24 -36.29 -17.58 -8.20
CA VAL A 24 -35.72 -16.32 -7.75
C VAL A 24 -35.06 -15.63 -8.93
N GLN A 25 -35.43 -14.38 -9.16
CA GLN A 25 -34.82 -13.53 -10.18
C GLN A 25 -34.42 -12.20 -9.59
N TYR A 26 -33.52 -11.51 -10.28
CA TYR A 26 -33.03 -10.19 -9.87
C TYR A 26 -33.44 -9.17 -10.92
N LYS A 27 -34.23 -8.18 -10.50
CA LYS A 27 -34.70 -7.08 -11.34
C LYS A 27 -33.81 -5.86 -11.13
N ASN A 28 -33.19 -5.35 -12.18
CA ASN A 28 -32.39 -4.13 -12.13
C ASN A 28 -33.26 -2.86 -12.18
N ALA A 29 -32.63 -1.68 -12.08
CA ALA A 29 -33.32 -0.40 -12.11
C ALA A 29 -34.12 -0.13 -13.42
N SER A 30 -33.73 -0.74 -14.55
CA SER A 30 -34.46 -0.65 -15.80
C SER A 30 -35.64 -1.64 -15.91
N GLY A 31 -35.84 -2.48 -14.91
CA GLY A 31 -36.87 -3.50 -14.87
C GLY A 31 -36.52 -4.83 -15.55
N ALA A 32 -35.30 -4.98 -16.05
CA ALA A 32 -34.82 -6.22 -16.64
C ALA A 32 -34.61 -7.29 -15.59
N LEU A 33 -35.08 -8.51 -15.85
CA LEU A 33 -34.97 -9.68 -14.98
C LEU A 33 -33.81 -10.57 -15.41
N SER A 34 -33.09 -11.13 -14.42
CA SER A 34 -32.01 -12.08 -14.61
C SER A 34 -32.09 -13.20 -13.59
N ASP A 35 -31.87 -14.44 -14.01
CA ASP A 35 -31.69 -15.59 -13.13
C ASP A 35 -30.28 -15.65 -12.53
N LYS A 36 -29.34 -14.83 -13.07
CA LYS A 36 -27.97 -14.77 -12.59
C LYS A 36 -27.83 -13.72 -11.50
N LEU A 37 -26.98 -14.00 -10.54
CA LEU A 37 -26.59 -13.06 -9.49
C LEU A 37 -26.04 -11.77 -10.11
N PRO A 38 -26.46 -10.58 -9.61
CA PRO A 38 -25.94 -9.32 -10.08
C PRO A 38 -24.43 -9.18 -9.83
N ALA A 39 -23.69 -8.74 -10.85
CA ALA A 39 -22.25 -8.48 -10.78
C ALA A 39 -21.92 -7.00 -11.04
N ALA A 40 -22.86 -6.20 -11.50
CA ALA A 40 -22.68 -4.77 -11.73
C ALA A 40 -23.24 -3.96 -10.57
N ASP A 41 -22.64 -2.78 -10.34
CA ASP A 41 -23.12 -1.84 -9.34
C ASP A 41 -24.57 -1.43 -9.64
N GLY A 42 -25.38 -1.33 -8.61
CA GLY A 42 -26.73 -0.87 -8.76
C GLY A 42 -27.70 -1.41 -7.70
N VAL A 43 -28.90 -0.88 -7.73
CA VAL A 43 -30.00 -1.34 -6.88
C VAL A 43 -30.78 -2.44 -7.62
N TYR A 44 -30.97 -3.55 -6.95
CA TYR A 44 -31.70 -4.71 -7.47
C TYR A 44 -32.87 -5.04 -6.55
N THR A 45 -33.96 -5.51 -7.19
CA THR A 45 -35.09 -6.06 -6.48
C THR A 45 -35.06 -7.57 -6.65
N ILE A 46 -35.24 -8.32 -5.58
CA ILE A 46 -35.43 -9.77 -5.64
C ILE A 46 -36.87 -10.00 -6.02
N VAL A 47 -37.06 -10.83 -7.03
CA VAL A 47 -38.40 -11.27 -7.51
C VAL A 47 -38.48 -12.76 -7.18
N ALA A 48 -39.20 -13.10 -6.15
CA ALA A 48 -39.50 -14.48 -5.78
C ALA A 48 -40.90 -14.87 -6.29
N THR A 49 -40.96 -15.93 -7.05
CA THR A 49 -42.25 -16.43 -7.62
C THR A 49 -42.44 -17.91 -7.28
N SER A 50 -43.69 -18.27 -7.03
CA SER A 50 -44.14 -19.65 -6.93
C SER A 50 -45.43 -19.82 -7.72
N PRO A 51 -45.55 -20.87 -8.53
CA PRO A 51 -46.80 -21.12 -9.25
C PRO A 51 -47.93 -21.53 -8.30
N GLU A 52 -49.14 -21.35 -8.74
CA GLU A 52 -50.34 -21.88 -8.05
C GLU A 52 -50.36 -23.41 -8.14
N THR A 53 -50.81 -24.02 -7.06
CA THR A 53 -51.07 -25.47 -6.98
C THR A 53 -52.46 -25.73 -6.40
N ALA A 54 -52.86 -26.99 -6.32
CA ALA A 54 -54.15 -27.34 -5.72
C ALA A 54 -54.27 -26.94 -4.23
N GLU A 55 -53.11 -26.78 -3.55
CA GLU A 55 -53.03 -26.50 -2.11
C GLU A 55 -52.55 -25.09 -1.81
N TYR A 56 -51.82 -24.45 -2.70
CA TYR A 56 -51.17 -23.15 -2.47
C TYR A 56 -51.45 -22.16 -3.58
N ALA A 57 -51.79 -20.95 -3.20
CA ALA A 57 -51.98 -19.84 -4.13
C ALA A 57 -50.62 -19.43 -4.75
N ALA A 58 -50.70 -18.85 -5.97
CA ALA A 58 -49.50 -18.27 -6.59
C ALA A 58 -48.88 -17.18 -5.72
N LEU A 59 -47.56 -17.14 -5.65
CA LEU A 59 -46.80 -16.09 -4.97
C LEU A 59 -46.00 -15.29 -5.97
N LYS A 60 -46.02 -13.96 -5.81
CA LYS A 60 -45.04 -13.04 -6.40
C LYS A 60 -44.66 -12.01 -5.34
N ASP A 61 -43.43 -12.02 -4.92
CA ASP A 61 -42.86 -11.04 -3.97
C ASP A 61 -41.76 -10.24 -4.62
N GLU A 62 -41.87 -8.92 -4.58
CA GLU A 62 -40.92 -7.93 -5.11
C GLU A 62 -40.55 -6.88 -4.03
N ASN A 63 -40.72 -7.18 -2.75
CA ASN A 63 -40.55 -6.20 -1.68
C ASN A 63 -39.09 -6.06 -1.25
N MET A 64 -38.27 -7.07 -1.52
CA MET A 64 -36.88 -7.11 -1.04
C MET A 64 -35.92 -6.42 -2.04
N LYS A 65 -35.27 -5.37 -1.59
CA LYS A 65 -34.27 -4.63 -2.39
C LYS A 65 -32.91 -4.70 -1.72
N PHE A 66 -31.85 -4.72 -2.53
CA PHE A 66 -30.47 -4.64 -2.08
C PHE A 66 -29.62 -3.86 -3.08
N THR A 67 -28.53 -3.32 -2.62
CA THR A 67 -27.55 -2.61 -3.45
C THR A 67 -26.34 -3.48 -3.66
N VAL A 68 -25.93 -3.66 -4.92
CA VAL A 68 -24.65 -4.27 -5.26
C VAL A 68 -23.64 -3.16 -5.45
N SER A 69 -22.55 -3.21 -4.72
CA SER A 69 -21.41 -2.32 -4.90
C SER A 69 -20.22 -3.09 -5.42
N LYS A 70 -19.53 -2.54 -6.40
CA LYS A 70 -18.28 -3.09 -6.90
C LYS A 70 -17.26 -3.06 -5.77
N ALA A 71 -16.54 -4.16 -5.59
CA ALA A 71 -15.46 -4.18 -4.63
C ALA A 71 -14.39 -3.14 -5.00
N ASN A 72 -14.12 -2.22 -4.08
CA ASN A 72 -12.98 -1.35 -4.19
C ASN A 72 -11.71 -2.15 -3.93
N VAL A 73 -10.66 -1.90 -4.70
CA VAL A 73 -9.39 -2.62 -4.61
C VAL A 73 -8.24 -1.69 -4.22
N LEU A 74 -7.31 -2.22 -3.42
CA LEU A 74 -6.07 -1.57 -3.06
C LEU A 74 -4.94 -2.14 -3.89
N ASN A 75 -4.39 -1.34 -4.80
CA ASN A 75 -3.21 -1.70 -5.57
C ASN A 75 -2.01 -0.90 -5.07
N TYR A 76 -0.86 -1.55 -4.93
CA TYR A 76 0.37 -0.86 -4.58
C TYR A 76 1.59 -1.55 -5.16
N ASN A 77 2.62 -0.78 -5.45
CA ASN A 77 3.87 -1.28 -6.01
C ASN A 77 5.07 -0.38 -5.68
N VAL A 78 6.26 -0.92 -5.85
CA VAL A 78 7.51 -0.18 -5.94
C VAL A 78 7.81 0.06 -7.42
N GLU A 79 8.14 1.30 -7.80
CA GLU A 79 8.36 1.70 -9.20
C GLU A 79 9.57 0.99 -9.82
N THR A 80 10.63 0.80 -9.05
CA THR A 80 11.85 0.14 -9.50
C THR A 80 12.20 -1.02 -8.57
N ALA A 81 12.16 -2.23 -9.11
CA ALA A 81 12.48 -3.43 -8.34
C ALA A 81 13.90 -3.35 -7.75
N GLY A 82 14.08 -3.93 -6.56
CA GLY A 82 15.37 -4.00 -5.88
C GLY A 82 15.75 -2.76 -5.06
N GLN A 83 15.01 -1.64 -5.16
CA GLN A 83 15.31 -0.44 -4.38
C GLN A 83 14.66 -0.44 -3.00
N GLY A 84 13.62 -1.25 -2.80
CA GLY A 84 12.91 -1.36 -1.53
C GLY A 84 11.69 -2.25 -1.63
N THR A 85 10.88 -2.27 -0.58
CA THR A 85 9.63 -3.02 -0.49
C THR A 85 8.51 -2.14 0.06
N VAL A 86 7.27 -2.53 -0.22
CA VAL A 86 6.07 -1.94 0.35
C VAL A 86 5.08 -3.05 0.72
N THR A 87 4.50 -2.93 1.90
CA THR A 87 3.41 -3.79 2.39
C THR A 87 2.30 -2.91 2.94
N ALA A 88 1.09 -3.44 3.01
CA ALA A 88 -0.08 -2.70 3.49
C ALA A 88 -0.87 -3.49 4.54
N LYS A 89 -1.50 -2.76 5.46
CA LYS A 89 -2.48 -3.28 6.42
C LYS A 89 -3.72 -2.39 6.46
N MET A 90 -4.88 -3.00 6.70
CA MET A 90 -6.11 -2.30 7.10
C MET A 90 -6.55 -2.85 8.45
N GLY A 91 -6.54 -2.00 9.48
CA GLY A 91 -6.63 -2.46 10.87
C GLY A 91 -5.49 -3.44 11.20
N SER A 92 -5.82 -4.66 11.63
CA SER A 92 -4.84 -5.73 11.91
C SER A 92 -4.59 -6.67 10.73
N THR A 93 -5.31 -6.52 9.62
CA THR A 93 -5.27 -7.46 8.48
C THR A 93 -4.20 -7.04 7.46
N ASP A 94 -3.32 -7.97 7.09
CA ASP A 94 -2.39 -7.78 5.99
C ASP A 94 -3.13 -7.78 4.65
N MET A 95 -2.83 -6.80 3.81
CA MET A 95 -3.47 -6.59 2.51
C MET A 95 -2.45 -6.84 1.41
N ALA A 96 -2.68 -7.82 0.55
CA ALA A 96 -1.90 -7.96 -0.68
C ALA A 96 -2.31 -6.90 -1.71
N SER A 97 -1.40 -6.52 -2.62
CA SER A 97 -1.78 -5.67 -3.76
C SER A 97 -2.85 -6.37 -4.61
N GLY A 98 -3.93 -5.66 -4.94
CA GLY A 98 -5.12 -6.21 -5.60
C GLY A 98 -6.20 -6.71 -4.64
N SER A 99 -5.99 -6.66 -3.32
CA SER A 99 -7.02 -7.04 -2.35
C SER A 99 -8.20 -6.07 -2.35
N GLU A 100 -9.39 -6.61 -2.12
CA GLU A 100 -10.58 -5.80 -1.85
C GLU A 100 -10.45 -5.08 -0.52
N ILE A 101 -10.87 -3.81 -0.48
CA ILE A 101 -10.82 -2.97 0.72
C ILE A 101 -12.18 -2.89 1.40
N ILE A 102 -12.16 -2.63 2.71
CA ILE A 102 -13.37 -2.26 3.46
C ILE A 102 -13.51 -0.74 3.37
N ASN A 103 -14.62 -0.28 2.79
CA ASN A 103 -14.89 1.16 2.67
C ASN A 103 -14.86 1.85 4.05
N GLY A 104 -14.32 3.06 4.06
CA GLY A 104 -14.27 3.89 5.26
C GLY A 104 -13.08 3.62 6.19
N GLN A 105 -12.20 2.67 5.88
CA GLN A 105 -11.00 2.42 6.67
C GLN A 105 -9.73 2.97 5.99
N PRO A 106 -8.75 3.50 6.75
CA PRO A 106 -7.45 3.85 6.23
C PRO A 106 -6.58 2.62 5.97
N ALA A 107 -5.70 2.71 4.99
CA ALA A 107 -4.63 1.74 4.79
C ALA A 107 -3.32 2.28 5.36
N VAL A 108 -2.59 1.45 6.09
CA VAL A 108 -1.26 1.75 6.63
C VAL A 108 -0.23 0.99 5.82
N PHE A 109 0.68 1.74 5.19
CA PHE A 109 1.77 1.19 4.39
C PHE A 109 3.07 1.21 5.19
N THR A 110 3.73 0.07 5.23
CA THR A 110 5.13 -0.04 5.68
C THR A 110 6.01 -0.09 4.44
N ILE A 111 6.88 0.92 4.30
CA ILE A 111 7.78 1.10 3.16
C ILE A 111 9.20 0.94 3.67
N ILE A 112 9.99 0.06 3.07
CA ILE A 112 11.38 -0.19 3.47
C ILE A 112 12.27 0.09 2.27
N ALA A 113 13.16 1.09 2.40
CA ALA A 113 14.22 1.34 1.43
C ALA A 113 15.40 0.42 1.70
N ASN A 114 15.92 -0.24 0.67
CA ASN A 114 17.10 -1.07 0.76
C ASN A 114 18.37 -0.23 1.06
N PRO A 115 19.46 -0.86 1.57
CA PRO A 115 20.73 -0.17 1.78
C PRO A 115 21.16 0.62 0.53
N GLY A 116 21.58 1.85 0.73
CA GLY A 116 21.97 2.76 -0.37
C GLY A 116 20.81 3.56 -1.00
N PHE A 117 19.57 3.33 -0.59
CA PHE A 117 18.40 4.04 -1.09
C PHE A 117 17.68 4.82 0.02
N LEU A 118 16.86 5.77 -0.39
CA LEU A 118 15.93 6.51 0.48
C LEU A 118 14.60 6.71 -0.27
N LEU A 119 13.52 6.87 0.47
CA LEU A 119 12.21 7.20 -0.09
C LEU A 119 12.28 8.56 -0.77
N ASN A 120 11.89 8.60 -2.04
CA ASN A 120 11.91 9.82 -2.87
C ASN A 120 10.52 10.36 -3.17
N LYS A 121 9.55 9.46 -3.36
CA LYS A 121 8.16 9.85 -3.60
C LYS A 121 7.18 8.77 -3.21
N ILE A 122 5.96 9.20 -2.89
CA ILE A 122 4.76 8.39 -2.80
C ILE A 122 3.73 9.05 -3.73
N VAL A 123 3.08 8.26 -4.57
CA VAL A 123 2.01 8.72 -5.46
C VAL A 123 0.75 7.94 -5.11
N VAL A 124 -0.34 8.63 -4.82
CA VAL A 124 -1.64 8.04 -4.53
C VAL A 124 -2.64 8.50 -5.58
N ASN A 125 -3.25 7.57 -6.31
CA ASN A 125 -4.19 7.83 -7.39
C ASN A 125 -3.67 8.88 -8.40
N GLY A 126 -2.39 8.76 -8.78
CA GLY A 126 -1.72 9.68 -9.70
C GLY A 126 -1.26 10.99 -9.09
N THR A 127 -1.57 11.28 -7.83
CA THR A 127 -1.18 12.52 -7.15
C THR A 127 -0.02 12.27 -6.20
N ALA A 128 1.06 13.05 -6.34
CA ALA A 128 2.20 12.97 -5.45
C ALA A 128 1.87 13.49 -4.04
N VAL A 129 2.32 12.76 -3.03
CA VAL A 129 2.21 13.17 -1.63
C VAL A 129 3.24 14.29 -1.38
N SER A 130 2.76 15.46 -0.93
CA SER A 130 3.58 16.65 -0.77
C SER A 130 4.58 16.56 0.39
N ALA A 131 4.24 15.84 1.46
CA ALA A 131 5.10 15.64 2.62
C ALA A 131 5.36 14.15 2.83
N LEU A 132 6.58 13.71 2.55
CA LEU A 132 6.99 12.33 2.76
C LEU A 132 7.16 12.03 4.26
N PRO A 133 6.82 10.79 4.69
CA PRO A 133 7.03 10.40 6.07
C PRO A 133 8.52 10.40 6.43
N LYS A 134 8.82 10.70 7.68
CA LYS A 134 10.19 10.62 8.22
C LYS A 134 10.62 9.15 8.33
N GLY A 135 11.80 8.83 7.81
CA GLY A 135 12.37 7.49 7.88
C GLY A 135 13.11 7.21 9.19
N ALA A 136 13.11 5.95 9.59
CA ALA A 136 13.91 5.43 10.69
C ALA A 136 14.97 4.47 10.14
N LEU A 137 16.27 4.75 10.42
CA LEU A 137 17.37 3.91 10.01
C LEU A 137 17.42 2.66 10.89
N ASN A 138 17.44 1.49 10.27
CA ASN A 138 17.51 0.20 10.93
C ASN A 138 18.97 -0.28 11.07
N LYS A 139 19.20 -1.29 11.91
CA LYS A 139 20.56 -1.85 12.16
C LYS A 139 21.17 -2.51 10.90
N ASP A 140 20.36 -2.95 9.97
CA ASP A 140 20.75 -3.55 8.68
C ASP A 140 20.97 -2.52 7.56
N ASN A 141 21.02 -1.22 7.90
CA ASN A 141 21.15 -0.09 6.99
C ASN A 141 19.95 0.14 6.05
N THR A 142 18.85 -0.57 6.22
CA THR A 142 17.57 -0.23 5.58
C THR A 142 16.94 0.99 6.26
N ILE A 143 15.97 1.64 5.60
CA ILE A 143 15.21 2.74 6.21
C ILE A 143 13.73 2.39 6.14
N SER A 144 13.07 2.38 7.29
CA SER A 144 11.63 2.13 7.39
C SER A 144 10.86 3.44 7.41
N TYR A 145 9.75 3.48 6.67
CA TYR A 145 8.80 4.58 6.64
C TYR A 145 7.39 4.04 6.84
N THR A 146 6.53 4.82 7.48
CA THR A 146 5.11 4.50 7.62
C THR A 146 4.28 5.59 6.95
N TYR A 147 3.40 5.22 6.04
CA TYR A 147 2.46 6.12 5.40
C TYR A 147 1.03 5.62 5.62
N THR A 148 0.14 6.50 6.06
CA THR A 148 -1.27 6.18 6.30
C THR A 148 -2.14 7.04 5.39
N THR A 149 -3.05 6.41 4.66
CA THR A 149 -4.03 7.12 3.83
C THR A 149 -5.12 7.76 4.70
N ALA A 150 -5.88 8.67 4.12
CA ALA A 150 -7.24 8.94 4.62
C ALA A 150 -8.10 7.66 4.50
N SER A 151 -9.29 7.68 5.13
CA SER A 151 -10.27 6.61 4.94
C SER A 151 -10.57 6.39 3.46
N LEU A 152 -10.46 5.14 3.01
CA LEU A 152 -10.65 4.77 1.60
C LEU A 152 -12.14 4.55 1.31
N THR A 153 -12.66 5.23 0.31
CA THR A 153 -14.05 5.11 -0.16
C THR A 153 -14.14 4.68 -1.63
N ALA A 154 -12.99 4.50 -2.28
CA ALA A 154 -12.88 4.08 -3.67
C ALA A 154 -11.61 3.25 -3.88
N SER A 155 -11.54 2.56 -5.01
CA SER A 155 -10.31 1.86 -5.43
C SER A 155 -9.13 2.81 -5.40
N THR A 156 -8.05 2.36 -4.82
CA THR A 156 -6.87 3.19 -4.56
C THR A 156 -5.62 2.53 -5.13
N THR A 157 -4.80 3.32 -5.80
CA THR A 157 -3.47 2.92 -6.26
C THR A 157 -2.41 3.69 -5.49
N LEU A 158 -1.34 3.02 -5.06
CA LEU A 158 -0.19 3.64 -4.43
C LEU A 158 1.08 3.15 -5.12
N SER A 159 1.93 4.07 -5.55
CA SER A 159 3.28 3.74 -6.02
C SER A 159 4.34 4.42 -5.16
N VAL A 160 5.45 3.72 -4.96
CA VAL A 160 6.57 4.16 -4.14
C VAL A 160 7.81 4.23 -5.00
N GLY A 161 8.46 5.39 -5.02
CA GLY A 161 9.74 5.60 -5.69
C GLY A 161 10.85 5.85 -4.70
N PHE A 162 12.02 5.28 -4.97
CA PHE A 162 13.24 5.46 -4.19
C PHE A 162 14.30 6.19 -5.02
N ALA A 163 15.25 6.83 -4.33
CA ALA A 163 16.43 7.43 -4.93
C ALA A 163 17.68 6.94 -4.22
N ALA A 164 18.80 6.91 -4.91
CA ALA A 164 20.08 6.61 -4.30
C ALA A 164 20.44 7.66 -3.24
N LYS A 165 21.01 7.22 -2.13
CA LYS A 165 21.61 8.12 -1.13
C LYS A 165 22.74 8.92 -1.78
N LYS A 166 22.90 10.16 -1.35
CA LYS A 166 24.04 10.97 -1.76
C LYS A 166 25.33 10.36 -1.24
N THR A 167 26.36 10.37 -2.05
CA THR A 167 27.71 9.93 -1.67
C THR A 167 28.46 11.05 -0.99
N ILE A 168 29.27 10.69 0.00
CA ILE A 168 30.23 11.60 0.62
C ILE A 168 31.57 11.36 -0.08
N SER A 169 32.20 12.41 -0.57
CA SER A 169 33.56 12.37 -1.06
C SER A 169 34.53 12.94 -0.03
N VAL A 170 35.72 12.38 0.03
CA VAL A 170 36.82 12.87 0.84
C VAL A 170 37.93 13.32 -0.10
N SER A 171 38.38 14.55 0.07
CA SER A 171 39.57 15.05 -0.62
C SER A 171 40.67 15.35 0.40
N VAL A 172 41.88 15.06 0.02
CA VAL A 172 43.10 15.37 0.80
C VAL A 172 43.88 16.40 0.00
N THR A 173 44.10 17.58 0.57
CA THR A 173 44.91 18.66 -0.02
C THR A 173 46.01 19.05 0.89
N GLY A 174 47.14 19.48 0.37
CA GLY A 174 48.35 19.85 1.10
C GLY A 174 49.57 18.98 0.77
N SER A 175 50.75 19.34 1.21
CA SER A 175 51.95 18.71 0.78
C SER A 175 51.97 17.22 1.01
N SER A 176 52.05 16.56 -0.11
CA SER A 176 52.52 15.22 -0.31
C SER A 176 51.89 14.13 0.49
N ALA A 177 50.87 13.66 -0.07
CA ALA A 177 50.55 12.23 -0.07
C ALA A 177 51.73 11.38 -0.63
N THR A 178 52.77 11.96 -1.04
CA THR A 178 53.94 11.26 -1.57
C THR A 178 55.09 11.36 -0.60
N LYS A 179 55.00 10.66 0.47
CA LYS A 179 56.16 10.31 1.32
C LYS A 179 56.73 11.43 2.20
N ASP A 180 56.80 11.12 3.37
CA ASP A 180 57.89 10.83 4.13
C ASP A 180 58.33 11.82 5.17
N GLU A 181 57.93 13.00 5.32
CA GLU A 181 58.22 13.73 6.54
C GLU A 181 57.24 14.87 6.77
N ILE A 182 56.17 14.52 7.43
CA ILE A 182 55.38 15.56 8.09
C ILE A 182 56.13 15.92 9.36
N VAL A 183 56.72 17.09 9.36
CA VAL A 183 57.32 17.65 10.59
C VAL A 183 56.18 17.87 11.56
N ALA A 184 56.30 17.31 12.77
CA ALA A 184 55.28 17.37 13.80
C ALA A 184 54.72 18.78 13.97
N GLY A 185 53.43 18.96 13.73
CA GLY A 185 52.74 20.23 13.82
C GLY A 185 52.86 21.18 12.59
N LYS A 186 53.50 20.77 11.51
CA LYS A 186 53.63 21.58 10.29
C LYS A 186 53.22 20.78 9.08
N ASN A 187 52.53 21.45 8.14
CA ASN A 187 52.15 20.90 6.83
C ASN A 187 51.30 19.61 6.89
N LEU A 188 50.45 19.47 7.90
CA LEU A 188 49.49 18.37 7.96
C LEU A 188 48.55 18.42 6.72
N PRO A 189 48.24 17.28 6.13
CA PRO A 189 47.28 17.24 5.04
C PRO A 189 45.92 17.72 5.54
N VAL A 190 45.29 18.60 4.75
CA VAL A 190 43.93 19.06 5.01
C VAL A 190 42.97 18.04 4.41
N ILE A 191 42.15 17.42 5.26
CA ILE A 191 41.12 16.46 4.86
C ILE A 191 39.79 17.18 4.87
N LYS A 192 39.15 17.19 3.72
CA LYS A 192 37.84 17.83 3.55
C LYS A 192 36.78 16.81 3.12
N PHE A 193 35.69 16.81 3.85
CA PHE A 193 34.48 16.07 3.47
C PHE A 193 33.59 16.95 2.61
N THR A 194 32.97 16.38 1.58
CA THR A 194 31.97 17.07 0.74
C THR A 194 30.74 16.17 0.57
N PRO A 195 29.59 16.56 1.08
CA PRO A 195 29.32 17.70 1.96
C PRO A 195 29.88 17.49 3.39
N GLU A 196 30.08 18.57 4.13
CA GLU A 196 30.33 18.51 5.57
C GLU A 196 29.01 18.16 6.30
N ILE A 197 29.06 17.15 7.15
CA ILE A 197 27.91 16.67 7.94
C ILE A 197 28.35 16.57 9.40
N ALA A 198 27.49 17.00 10.31
CA ALA A 198 27.77 16.88 11.74
C ALA A 198 28.12 15.44 12.15
N GLY A 199 29.15 15.27 12.95
CA GLY A 199 29.65 13.97 13.40
C GLY A 199 30.73 13.34 12.50
N GLN A 200 31.09 13.97 11.37
CA GLN A 200 32.29 13.59 10.62
C GLN A 200 33.54 13.92 11.45
N ALA A 201 34.48 12.98 11.52
CA ALA A 201 35.75 13.15 12.22
C ALA A 201 36.89 12.53 11.44
N VAL A 202 38.02 13.16 11.50
CA VAL A 202 39.31 12.64 11.01
C VAL A 202 40.03 11.98 12.17
N ARG A 203 40.49 10.75 11.99
CA ARG A 203 41.31 10.06 12.95
C ARG A 203 42.62 9.65 12.29
N TYR A 204 43.72 9.82 12.98
CA TYR A 204 45.01 9.37 12.53
C TYR A 204 45.38 8.10 13.30
N ARG A 205 45.83 7.08 12.59
CA ARG A 205 46.22 5.81 13.15
C ARG A 205 47.75 5.67 13.09
N ALA A 206 48.38 5.50 14.22
CA ALA A 206 49.80 5.20 14.30
C ALA A 206 50.12 3.74 13.93
N ALA A 207 51.37 3.41 13.65
CA ALA A 207 51.81 2.07 13.27
C ALA A 207 51.58 1.02 14.38
N ASP A 208 51.50 1.45 15.64
CA ASP A 208 51.16 0.61 16.79
C ASP A 208 49.65 0.35 16.93
N GLY A 209 48.85 0.93 16.07
CA GLY A 209 47.40 0.81 16.07
C GLY A 209 46.66 1.83 16.93
N SER A 210 47.38 2.70 17.65
CA SER A 210 46.77 3.78 18.43
C SER A 210 46.10 4.81 17.49
N GLU A 211 44.94 5.34 17.92
CA GLU A 211 44.19 6.35 17.15
C GLU A 211 44.14 7.66 17.93
N THR A 212 44.38 8.77 17.22
CA THR A 212 44.19 10.13 17.73
C THR A 212 43.21 10.89 16.85
N SER A 213 42.34 11.70 17.44
CA SER A 213 41.48 12.65 16.73
C SER A 213 42.08 14.05 16.80
N THR A 214 41.88 14.84 15.74
CA THR A 214 42.06 16.30 15.81
C THR A 214 40.91 16.96 16.54
#